data_4f4f1b2e5b6c59b609a5e9a3db210638
#
_entry.id   4f4f1b2e5b6c59b609a5e9a3db210638
#
_cell.length_a   1.000
_cell.length_b   1.000
_cell.length_c   1.000
_cell.angle_alpha   90.00
_cell.angle_beta   90.00
_cell.angle_gamma   90.00
#
_symmetry.space_group_name_H-M   'P 1'
#
loop_
_entity.id
_entity.type
_entity.pdbx_description
1 polymer ?
#
loop_
_entity_poly.entity_id
_entity_poly.type
_entity_poly.pdbx_seq_one_letter_code
_entity_poly.pdbx_strand_id
1 'polypeptide(L)'
;MGGGTPIITPMHQCLAANVISEVEGIVNGTTNFMLTKMVRENLGFDEALKIAQELGYAETKDPGDDVDGRDACRKIAILSSLVCGHQIYPQNIPTRGIRDITVADVAAAERLNCVIKLIAWCKSLSIHCVMSLLSR
;
A
#
# COMPACT_ATOMS: atom_id res chain seq x y z
N MET A 1 14.35 -2.27 0.73
CA MET A 1 12.90 -2.25 0.54
C MET A 1 12.23 -2.08 1.90
N GLY A 2 11.18 -1.26 1.97
CA GLY A 2 10.36 -1.14 3.18
C GLY A 2 11.05 -0.53 4.42
N GLY A 3 12.00 0.39 4.24
CA GLY A 3 12.55 1.19 5.33
C GLY A 3 13.10 0.40 6.52
N GLY A 4 13.76 -0.74 6.28
CA GLY A 4 14.32 -1.57 7.35
C GLY A 4 13.47 -2.78 7.75
N THR A 5 12.33 -3.02 7.08
CA THR A 5 11.56 -4.26 7.27
C THR A 5 12.31 -5.43 6.62
N PRO A 6 12.84 -6.41 7.39
CA PRO A 6 13.71 -7.47 6.87
C PRO A 6 12.88 -8.62 6.26
N ILE A 7 12.08 -8.38 5.22
CA ILE A 7 11.19 -9.39 4.63
C ILE A 7 11.87 -10.26 3.57
N ILE A 8 12.76 -9.70 2.75
CA ILE A 8 13.37 -10.42 1.63
C ILE A 8 14.22 -11.59 2.11
N THR A 9 15.09 -11.35 3.09
CA THR A 9 15.97 -12.40 3.65
C THR A 9 15.17 -13.54 4.30
N PRO A 10 14.18 -13.29 5.16
CA PRO A 10 13.31 -14.36 5.66
C PRO A 10 12.58 -15.15 4.56
N MET A 11 12.06 -14.49 3.53
CA MET A 11 11.41 -15.15 2.41
C MET A 11 12.37 -16.08 1.67
N HIS A 12 13.60 -15.64 1.46
CA HIS A 12 14.59 -16.41 0.71
C HIS A 12 15.25 -17.53 1.53
N GLN A 13 15.47 -17.33 2.82
CA GLN A 13 16.20 -18.28 3.67
C GLN A 13 15.28 -19.13 4.56
N CYS A 14 14.36 -18.50 5.26
CA CYS A 14 13.53 -19.21 6.26
C CYS A 14 12.31 -19.87 5.62
N LEU A 15 11.76 -19.31 4.54
CA LEU A 15 10.56 -19.81 3.87
C LEU A 15 10.86 -20.51 2.54
N ALA A 16 12.14 -20.70 2.19
CA ALA A 16 12.54 -21.29 0.91
C ALA A 16 11.99 -22.71 0.67
N ALA A 17 11.72 -23.47 1.74
CA ALA A 17 11.13 -24.81 1.66
C ALA A 17 9.59 -24.81 1.67
N ASN A 18 8.96 -23.64 1.83
CA ASN A 18 7.51 -23.52 1.91
C ASN A 18 6.93 -23.03 0.59
N VAL A 19 5.72 -23.43 0.30
CA VAL A 19 4.92 -22.86 -0.79
C VAL A 19 4.17 -21.65 -0.22
N ILE A 20 4.57 -20.47 -0.65
CA ILE A 20 3.88 -19.23 -0.26
C ILE A 20 2.67 -19.07 -1.18
N SER A 21 1.48 -19.17 -0.63
CA SER A 21 0.22 -19.06 -1.37
C SER A 21 -0.24 -17.63 -1.57
N GLU A 22 0.14 -16.73 -0.65
CA GLU A 22 -0.31 -15.34 -0.64
C GLU A 22 0.70 -14.44 0.05
N VAL A 23 0.83 -13.22 -0.45
CA VAL A 23 1.56 -12.12 0.18
C VAL A 23 0.62 -10.92 0.20
N GLU A 24 0.35 -10.38 1.37
CA GLU A 24 -0.52 -9.22 1.55
C GLU A 24 0.07 -8.26 2.58
N GLY A 25 -0.07 -6.97 2.35
CA GLY A 25 0.36 -5.99 3.35
C GLY A 25 0.27 -4.53 2.95
N ILE A 26 0.44 -3.68 3.96
CA ILE A 26 0.61 -2.24 3.81
C ILE A 26 2.11 -1.98 3.63
N VAL A 27 2.52 -1.64 2.41
CA VAL A 27 3.94 -1.52 2.04
C VAL A 27 4.40 -0.07 1.80
N ASN A 28 3.48 0.91 1.97
CA ASN A 28 3.80 2.33 1.87
C ASN A 28 3.34 3.08 3.14
N GLY A 29 4.31 3.66 3.84
CA GLY A 29 4.08 4.37 5.11
C GLY A 29 3.36 5.71 4.92
N THR A 30 3.67 6.45 3.87
CA THR A 30 3.10 7.76 3.57
C THR A 30 1.59 7.68 3.35
N THR A 31 1.14 6.78 2.49
CA THR A 31 -0.30 6.57 2.24
C THR A 31 -1.02 6.06 3.47
N ASN A 32 -0.40 5.17 4.26
CA ASN A 32 -0.99 4.70 5.51
C ASN A 32 -1.13 5.84 6.54
N PHE A 33 -0.13 6.73 6.64
CA PHE A 33 -0.19 7.93 7.46
C PHE A 33 -1.34 8.84 7.01
N MET A 34 -1.41 9.18 5.72
CA MET A 34 -2.45 10.05 5.16
C MET A 34 -3.85 9.51 5.42
N LEU A 35 -4.11 8.24 5.08
CA LEU A 35 -5.41 7.61 5.30
C LEU A 35 -5.78 7.56 6.79
N THR A 36 -4.80 7.35 7.67
CA THR A 36 -5.02 7.38 9.12
C THR A 36 -5.40 8.79 9.61
N LYS A 37 -4.76 9.84 9.07
CA LYS A 37 -5.11 11.24 9.36
C LYS A 37 -6.51 11.59 8.86
N MET A 38 -6.85 11.21 7.64
CA MET A 38 -8.20 11.41 7.08
C MET A 38 -9.27 10.80 7.96
N VAL A 39 -9.06 9.58 8.46
CA VAL A 39 -10.01 8.88 9.34
C VAL A 39 -10.09 9.54 10.71
N ARG A 40 -8.96 9.82 11.37
CA ARG A 40 -8.95 10.30 12.76
C ARG A 40 -9.36 11.75 12.93
N GLU A 41 -9.02 12.59 11.95
CA GLU A 41 -9.19 14.03 12.03
C GLU A 41 -10.26 14.54 11.04
N ASN A 42 -10.92 13.62 10.33
CA ASN A 42 -11.95 13.91 9.31
C ASN A 42 -11.47 14.91 8.26
N LEU A 43 -10.23 14.75 7.80
CA LEU A 43 -9.57 15.63 6.83
C LEU A 43 -9.82 15.15 5.40
N GLY A 44 -9.83 16.11 4.46
CA GLY A 44 -9.77 15.83 3.04
C GLY A 44 -8.39 15.34 2.59
N PHE A 45 -8.31 14.78 1.38
CA PHE A 45 -7.06 14.28 0.82
C PHE A 45 -5.97 15.37 0.76
N ASP A 46 -6.30 16.57 0.27
CA ASP A 46 -5.32 17.66 0.09
C ASP A 46 -4.76 18.16 1.43
N GLU A 47 -5.59 18.22 2.47
CA GLU A 47 -5.16 18.58 3.81
C GLU A 47 -4.24 17.53 4.42
N ALA A 48 -4.59 16.25 4.28
CA ALA A 48 -3.76 15.15 4.74
C ALA A 48 -2.42 15.08 3.99
N LEU A 49 -2.42 15.37 2.68
CA LEU A 49 -1.21 15.44 1.87
C LEU A 49 -0.30 16.59 2.35
N LYS A 50 -0.86 17.77 2.57
CA LYS A 50 -0.10 18.93 3.06
C LYS A 50 0.59 18.62 4.39
N ILE A 51 -0.12 18.02 5.33
CA ILE A 51 0.45 17.60 6.62
C ILE A 51 1.57 16.57 6.42
N ALA A 52 1.36 15.60 5.52
CA ALA A 52 2.38 14.60 5.21
C ALA A 52 3.66 15.24 4.61
N GLN A 53 3.50 16.26 3.77
CA GLN A 53 4.61 17.01 3.19
C GLN A 53 5.34 17.86 4.25
N GLU A 54 4.62 18.56 5.11
CA GLU A 54 5.20 19.36 6.20
C GLU A 54 5.99 18.52 7.20
N LEU A 55 5.56 17.30 7.45
CA LEU A 55 6.24 16.34 8.32
C LEU A 55 7.34 15.52 7.61
N GLY A 56 7.55 15.71 6.30
CA GLY A 56 8.58 15.02 5.52
C GLY A 56 8.24 13.58 5.16
N TYR A 57 6.98 13.14 5.25
CA TYR A 57 6.53 11.82 4.79
C TYR A 57 6.32 11.76 3.29
N ALA A 58 5.84 12.84 2.68
CA ALA A 58 5.61 12.93 1.25
C ALA A 58 6.51 14.01 0.63
N GLU A 59 6.94 13.79 -0.61
CA GLU A 59 7.69 14.80 -1.34
C GLU A 59 6.80 16.00 -1.69
N THR A 60 7.37 17.23 -1.53
CA THR A 60 6.65 18.46 -1.82
C THR A 60 6.46 18.70 -3.32
N LYS A 61 7.41 18.23 -4.14
CA LYS A 61 7.44 18.48 -5.58
C LYS A 61 6.62 17.48 -6.38
N ASP A 62 6.74 16.18 -6.07
CA ASP A 62 5.97 15.10 -6.72
C ASP A 62 5.65 13.98 -5.73
N PRO A 63 4.50 14.01 -5.06
CA PRO A 63 4.07 12.94 -4.17
C PRO A 63 3.54 11.70 -4.91
N GLY A 64 3.56 11.69 -6.24
CA GLY A 64 2.91 10.68 -7.06
C GLY A 64 3.40 9.27 -6.83
N ASP A 65 4.68 9.08 -6.49
CA ASP A 65 5.20 7.73 -6.18
C ASP A 65 4.47 7.09 -5.00
N ASP A 66 4.10 7.89 -4.00
CA ASP A 66 3.32 7.42 -2.85
C ASP A 66 1.83 7.37 -3.18
N VAL A 67 1.23 8.54 -3.48
CA VAL A 67 -0.23 8.67 -3.52
C VAL A 67 -0.91 7.99 -4.71
N ASP A 68 -0.18 7.77 -5.82
CA ASP A 68 -0.66 6.99 -6.97
C ASP A 68 -0.39 5.48 -6.81
N GLY A 69 0.27 5.06 -5.71
CA GLY A 69 0.56 3.67 -5.40
C GLY A 69 1.75 3.08 -6.17
N ARG A 70 2.56 3.88 -6.84
CA ARG A 70 3.70 3.41 -7.65
C ARG A 70 4.77 2.73 -6.81
N ASP A 71 5.11 3.30 -5.63
CA ASP A 71 6.05 2.69 -4.69
C ASP A 71 5.52 1.34 -4.18
N ALA A 72 4.26 1.28 -3.76
CA ALA A 72 3.63 0.04 -3.32
C ALA A 72 3.60 -1.03 -4.44
N CYS A 73 3.32 -0.60 -5.67
CA CYS A 73 3.34 -1.47 -6.85
C CYS A 73 4.73 -2.05 -7.12
N ARG A 74 5.79 -1.25 -7.05
CA ARG A 74 7.18 -1.72 -7.20
C ARG A 74 7.55 -2.73 -6.11
N LYS A 75 7.13 -2.49 -4.88
CA LYS A 75 7.40 -3.38 -3.74
C LYS A 75 6.70 -4.73 -3.90
N ILE A 76 5.42 -4.73 -4.25
CA ILE A 76 4.72 -6.01 -4.46
C ILE A 76 5.24 -6.76 -5.67
N ALA A 77 5.69 -6.07 -6.72
CA ALA A 77 6.34 -6.71 -7.87
C ALA A 77 7.60 -7.49 -7.46
N ILE A 78 8.42 -6.91 -6.58
CA ILE A 78 9.62 -7.59 -6.04
C ILE A 78 9.22 -8.81 -5.22
N LEU A 79 8.30 -8.66 -4.27
CA LEU A 79 7.86 -9.76 -3.41
C LEU A 79 7.21 -10.88 -4.22
N SER A 80 6.36 -10.53 -5.18
CA SER A 80 5.73 -11.50 -6.07
C SER A 80 6.73 -12.23 -6.95
N SER A 81 7.76 -11.54 -7.44
CA SER A 81 8.84 -12.19 -8.21
C SER A 81 9.59 -13.22 -7.39
N LEU A 82 9.81 -12.97 -6.10
CA LEU A 82 10.43 -13.93 -5.19
C LEU A 82 9.54 -15.15 -4.95
N VAL A 83 8.24 -14.95 -4.80
CA VAL A 83 7.26 -16.03 -4.57
C VAL A 83 7.05 -16.88 -5.81
N CYS A 84 6.91 -16.24 -6.96
CA CYS A 84 6.60 -16.91 -8.23
C CYS A 84 7.83 -17.51 -8.92
N GLY A 85 9.04 -17.16 -8.47
CA GLY A 85 10.29 -17.64 -9.07
C GLY A 85 10.58 -17.09 -10.48
N HIS A 86 9.87 -16.06 -10.92
CA HIS A 86 10.11 -15.35 -12.18
C HIS A 86 9.86 -13.86 -12.06
N GLN A 87 10.45 -13.08 -12.98
CA GLN A 87 10.36 -11.63 -12.97
C GLN A 87 8.93 -11.15 -13.23
N ILE A 88 8.41 -10.35 -12.32
CA ILE A 88 7.13 -9.64 -12.46
C ILE A 88 7.41 -8.15 -12.57
N TYR A 89 6.85 -7.53 -13.60
CA TYR A 89 7.07 -6.12 -13.90
C TYR A 89 5.95 -5.24 -13.34
N PRO A 90 6.25 -4.12 -12.68
CA PRO A 90 5.24 -3.21 -12.09
C PRO A 90 4.17 -2.74 -13.09
N GLN A 91 4.55 -2.52 -14.36
CA GLN A 91 3.62 -2.07 -15.40
C GLN A 91 2.50 -3.08 -15.72
N ASN A 92 2.66 -4.33 -15.32
CA ASN A 92 1.67 -5.38 -15.51
C ASN A 92 0.74 -5.56 -14.29
N ILE A 93 0.93 -4.75 -13.24
CA ILE A 93 0.18 -4.85 -11.99
C ILE A 93 -0.91 -3.76 -11.99
N PRO A 94 -2.20 -4.13 -11.95
CA PRO A 94 -3.26 -3.15 -11.75
C PRO A 94 -3.03 -2.38 -10.46
N THR A 95 -2.89 -1.06 -10.58
CA THR A 95 -2.54 -0.20 -9.46
C THR A 95 -3.51 0.97 -9.39
N ARG A 96 -4.07 1.21 -8.21
CA ARG A 96 -4.90 2.36 -7.90
C ARG A 96 -4.43 3.00 -6.60
N GLY A 97 -4.06 4.27 -6.68
CA GLY A 97 -3.64 5.06 -5.52
C GLY A 97 -4.81 5.56 -4.66
N ILE A 98 -4.53 6.54 -3.82
CA ILE A 98 -5.48 7.06 -2.81
C ILE A 98 -6.04 8.45 -3.16
N ARG A 99 -5.73 9.04 -4.32
CA ARG A 99 -6.14 10.42 -4.67
C ARG A 99 -7.65 10.63 -4.68
N ASP A 100 -8.39 9.60 -5.09
CA ASP A 100 -9.85 9.69 -5.26
C ASP A 100 -10.62 9.46 -3.95
N ILE A 101 -9.92 9.22 -2.83
CA ILE A 101 -10.56 9.00 -1.54
C ILE A 101 -11.11 10.31 -0.99
N THR A 102 -12.39 10.32 -0.71
CA THR A 102 -13.11 11.46 -0.16
C THR A 102 -13.44 11.27 1.32
N VAL A 103 -13.78 12.37 2.00
CA VAL A 103 -14.31 12.33 3.37
C VAL A 103 -15.59 11.48 3.44
N ALA A 104 -16.40 11.48 2.37
CA ALA A 104 -17.61 10.66 2.31
C ALA A 104 -17.28 9.15 2.29
N ASP A 105 -16.21 8.74 1.60
CA ASP A 105 -15.74 7.34 1.60
C ASP A 105 -15.27 6.91 2.98
N VAL A 106 -14.54 7.79 3.68
CA VAL A 106 -14.09 7.57 5.06
C VAL A 106 -15.29 7.39 5.99
N ALA A 107 -16.28 8.27 5.91
CA ALA A 107 -17.49 8.18 6.73
C ALA A 107 -18.33 6.93 6.40
N ALA A 108 -18.36 6.48 5.14
CA ALA A 108 -19.01 5.25 4.74
C ALA A 108 -18.30 4.02 5.33
N ALA A 109 -16.95 3.99 5.29
CA ALA A 109 -16.16 2.92 5.89
C ALA A 109 -16.38 2.83 7.40
N GLU A 110 -16.45 3.95 8.10
CA GLU A 110 -16.72 3.98 9.54
C GLU A 110 -18.08 3.41 9.90
N ARG A 111 -19.12 3.72 9.12
CA ARG A 111 -20.46 3.13 9.30
C ARG A 111 -20.46 1.61 9.13
N LEU A 112 -19.56 1.08 8.35
CA LEU A 112 -19.37 -0.36 8.17
C LEU A 112 -18.41 -0.98 9.21
N ASN A 113 -17.95 -0.21 10.20
CA ASN A 113 -16.91 -0.58 11.16
C ASN A 113 -15.62 -1.04 10.47
N CYS A 114 -15.25 -0.37 9.37
CA CYS A 114 -14.07 -0.64 8.57
C CYS A 114 -13.13 0.58 8.52
N VAL A 115 -11.90 0.35 8.09
CA VAL A 115 -10.93 1.40 7.74
C VAL A 115 -10.45 1.20 6.31
N ILE A 116 -10.14 2.31 5.63
CA ILE A 116 -9.58 2.26 4.28
C ILE A 116 -8.06 2.15 4.38
N LYS A 117 -7.46 1.21 3.66
CA LYS A 117 -6.01 1.04 3.54
C LYS A 117 -5.60 0.76 2.10
N LEU A 118 -4.40 1.22 1.72
CA LEU A 118 -3.77 0.81 0.47
C LEU A 118 -3.07 -0.53 0.70
N ILE A 119 -3.63 -1.58 0.12
CA ILE A 119 -3.14 -2.94 0.25
C ILE A 119 -2.43 -3.35 -1.05
N ALA A 120 -1.23 -3.87 -0.90
CA ALA A 120 -0.52 -4.57 -1.94
C ALA A 120 -0.65 -6.08 -1.69
N TRP A 121 -1.12 -6.84 -2.67
CA TRP A 121 -1.28 -8.27 -2.50
C TRP A 121 -0.98 -9.07 -3.77
N CYS A 122 -0.52 -10.30 -3.56
CA CYS A 122 -0.26 -11.30 -4.56
C CYS A 122 -0.84 -12.63 -4.08
N LYS A 123 -1.70 -13.24 -4.89
CA LYS A 123 -2.26 -14.56 -4.60
C LYS A 123 -2.28 -15.38 -5.88
N SER A 124 -1.64 -16.54 -5.87
CA SER A 124 -1.47 -17.39 -7.06
C SER A 124 -0.87 -16.57 -8.21
N LEU A 125 -1.57 -16.34 -9.29
CA LEU A 125 -1.12 -15.52 -10.44
C LEU A 125 -1.77 -14.14 -10.50
N SER A 126 -2.55 -13.75 -9.48
CA SER A 126 -3.19 -12.45 -9.39
C SER A 126 -2.40 -11.52 -8.48
N ILE A 127 -2.00 -10.36 -9.00
CA ILE A 127 -1.22 -9.36 -8.25
C ILE A 127 -1.90 -8.01 -8.40
N HIS A 128 -2.13 -7.34 -7.28
CA HIS A 128 -2.81 -6.04 -7.26
C HIS A 128 -2.20 -5.09 -6.22
N CYS A 129 -2.36 -3.80 -6.47
CA CYS A 129 -2.10 -2.76 -5.49
C CYS A 129 -3.30 -1.82 -5.48
N VAL A 130 -4.24 -2.07 -4.60
CA VAL A 130 -5.54 -1.39 -4.56
C VAL A 130 -5.93 -1.01 -3.14
N MET A 131 -6.85 -0.06 -3.04
CA MET A 131 -7.49 0.25 -1.77
C MET A 131 -8.43 -0.87 -1.33
N SER A 132 -8.40 -1.17 -0.06
CA SER A 132 -9.26 -2.16 0.56
C SER A 132 -9.89 -1.64 1.84
N LEU A 133 -11.08 -2.16 2.15
CA LEU A 133 -11.72 -1.99 3.43
C LEU A 133 -11.28 -3.13 4.35
N LEU A 134 -10.70 -2.77 5.49
CA LEU A 134 -10.35 -3.72 6.54
C LEU A 134 -11.32 -3.53 7.72
N SER A 135 -11.80 -4.61 8.29
CA SER A 135 -12.55 -4.57 9.57
C SER A 135 -11.64 -4.01 10.68
N ARG A 136 -12.22 -3.26 11.59
CA ARG A 136 -11.54 -2.77 12.80
C ARG A 136 -11.36 -3.88 13.82
#